data_9a8450c62da511f5713f95cc6fab486e
#
_entry.id   9a8450c62da511f5713f95cc6fab486e
#
_cell.length_a   1.000
_cell.length_b   1.000
_cell.length_c   1.000
_cell.angle_alpha   90.00
_cell.angle_beta   90.00
_cell.angle_gamma   90.00
#
_symmetry.space_group_name_H-M   'P 1'
#
loop_
_entity.id
_entity.type
_entity.pdbx_description
1 polymer ?
#
loop_
_entity_poly.entity_id
_entity_poly.type
_entity_poly.pdbx_seq_one_letter_code
_entity_poly.pdbx_strand_id
1 'polypeptide(L)'
;LGKIYYIQTGGGRRRGIPNSTFIEKSTGGIGALGDIGCYSLDMVLNAIGYPKPLTVSGYTSNFFGTNPKYATPDAHHTAAENAARFSVDDFAAAFVRLEGDIILDFRIAWAMHPDTPGDTIIFGTEAALRIPSTDCWNGTVGGPMTVYTDLAGERIEYKVPILPNDPNYGLFDLKIRSFLDAIKEGKPAP
;
A
#
# COMPACT_ATOMS: atom_id res chain seq x y z
N LEU A 1 -13.11 0.93 17.10
CA LEU A 1 -11.94 1.81 17.25
C LEU A 1 -12.30 3.20 17.82
N GLY A 2 -13.59 3.53 17.96
CA GLY A 2 -14.02 4.88 18.28
C GLY A 2 -13.82 5.83 17.07
N LYS A 3 -13.58 7.12 17.32
CA LYS A 3 -13.27 8.10 16.26
C LYS A 3 -11.85 7.87 15.74
N ILE A 4 -11.72 7.58 14.44
CA ILE A 4 -10.41 7.48 13.78
C ILE A 4 -9.84 8.88 13.61
N TYR A 5 -8.56 9.08 13.92
CA TYR A 5 -7.90 10.38 13.83
C TYR A 5 -6.54 10.35 13.12
N TYR A 6 -5.84 9.21 13.11
CA TYR A 6 -4.54 9.06 12.45
C TYR A 6 -4.39 7.68 11.83
N ILE A 7 -3.75 7.62 10.69
CA ILE A 7 -3.46 6.39 9.98
C ILE A 7 -2.04 6.45 9.45
N GLN A 8 -1.31 5.36 9.63
CA GLN A 8 0.00 5.16 9.06
C GLN A 8 -0.05 3.96 8.12
N THR A 9 0.41 4.11 6.87
CA THR A 9 0.40 3.03 5.88
C THR A 9 1.55 3.14 4.89
N GLY A 10 1.81 2.06 4.18
CA GLY A 10 2.87 1.95 3.19
C GLY A 10 4.10 1.23 3.73
N GLY A 11 5.17 1.27 2.99
CA GLY A 11 6.41 0.59 3.33
C GLY A 11 7.46 0.77 2.26
N GLY A 12 8.54 0.03 2.33
CA GLY A 12 9.59 0.11 1.33
C GLY A 12 10.47 -1.12 1.31
N ARG A 13 11.01 -1.42 0.15
CA ARG A 13 11.88 -2.56 -0.10
C ARG A 13 13.33 -2.13 -0.16
N ARG A 14 14.20 -3.00 0.29
CA ARG A 14 15.65 -2.82 0.15
C ARG A 14 16.09 -2.87 -1.32
N ARG A 15 15.47 -3.73 -2.11
CA ARG A 15 15.66 -3.88 -3.56
C ARG A 15 14.32 -4.28 -4.18
N GLY A 16 13.97 -3.68 -5.29
CA GLY A 16 12.72 -4.02 -5.96
C GLY A 16 12.32 -3.03 -7.05
N ILE A 17 13.30 -2.30 -7.59
CA ILE A 17 13.07 -1.46 -8.76
C ILE A 17 12.73 -2.39 -9.93
N PRO A 18 11.56 -2.21 -10.57
CA PRO A 18 11.22 -2.95 -11.77
C PRO A 18 12.05 -2.49 -12.96
N ASN A 19 11.81 -3.08 -14.10
CA ASN A 19 12.41 -2.73 -15.40
C ASN A 19 11.32 -2.53 -16.46
N SER A 20 11.73 -2.49 -17.73
CA SER A 20 10.82 -2.43 -18.87
C SER A 20 9.93 -1.16 -18.86
N THR A 21 8.63 -1.32 -19.05
CA THR A 21 7.69 -0.21 -19.17
C THR A 21 7.41 0.55 -17.88
N PHE A 22 7.71 -0.03 -16.73
CA PHE A 22 7.44 0.58 -15.42
C PHE A 22 8.31 1.81 -15.13
N ILE A 23 9.54 1.83 -15.65
CA ILE A 23 10.55 2.82 -15.28
C ILE A 23 10.47 4.14 -16.07
N GLU A 24 9.67 4.18 -17.12
CA GLU A 24 9.54 5.35 -17.97
C GLU A 24 8.18 6.03 -17.82
N LYS A 25 8.17 7.33 -17.64
CA LYS A 25 6.95 8.13 -17.51
C LYS A 25 6.05 8.02 -18.74
N SER A 26 6.64 7.84 -19.92
CA SER A 26 5.91 7.71 -21.19
C SER A 26 5.06 6.44 -21.28
N THR A 27 5.44 5.39 -20.56
CA THR A 27 4.78 4.07 -20.59
C THR A 27 4.13 3.70 -19.27
N GLY A 28 4.83 3.90 -18.15
CA GLY A 28 4.35 3.60 -16.80
C GLY A 28 3.52 4.72 -16.16
N GLY A 29 3.71 5.96 -16.61
CA GLY A 29 3.03 7.15 -16.08
C GLY A 29 3.59 7.62 -14.76
N ILE A 30 3.47 6.83 -13.72
CA ILE A 30 4.00 7.03 -12.37
C ILE A 30 4.73 5.78 -11.90
N GLY A 31 5.61 5.93 -10.90
CA GLY A 31 6.47 4.87 -10.42
C GLY A 31 5.91 4.12 -9.21
N ALA A 32 6.69 4.06 -8.13
CA ALA A 32 6.36 3.31 -6.92
C ALA A 32 5.02 3.71 -6.32
N LEU A 33 4.66 5.00 -6.41
CA LEU A 33 3.38 5.51 -5.93
C LEU A 33 2.19 4.80 -6.59
N GLY A 34 2.22 4.66 -7.90
CA GLY A 34 1.12 4.02 -8.64
C GLY A 34 1.18 2.51 -8.63
N ASP A 35 2.38 1.92 -8.78
CA ASP A 35 2.54 0.48 -8.89
C ASP A 35 2.21 -0.26 -7.60
N ILE A 36 2.85 0.13 -6.49
CA ILE A 36 2.67 -0.56 -5.20
C ILE A 36 1.96 0.28 -4.14
N GLY A 37 1.98 1.61 -4.28
CA GLY A 37 1.30 2.50 -3.35
C GLY A 37 -0.22 2.37 -3.38
N CYS A 38 -0.80 2.06 -4.55
CA CYS A 38 -2.23 1.86 -4.71
C CYS A 38 -2.79 0.77 -3.78
N TYR A 39 -2.04 -0.31 -3.53
CA TYR A 39 -2.48 -1.39 -2.64
C TYR A 39 -2.65 -0.91 -1.19
N SER A 40 -1.67 -0.17 -0.67
CA SER A 40 -1.73 0.36 0.70
C SER A 40 -2.80 1.44 0.84
N LEU A 41 -2.95 2.29 -0.16
CA LEU A 41 -3.98 3.34 -0.17
C LEU A 41 -5.38 2.77 -0.26
N ASP A 42 -5.62 1.83 -1.17
CA ASP A 42 -6.93 1.21 -1.34
C ASP A 42 -7.36 0.46 -0.07
N MET A 43 -6.46 -0.33 0.50
CA MET A 43 -6.74 -1.06 1.73
C MET A 43 -7.18 -0.14 2.87
N VAL A 44 -6.48 0.97 3.09
CA VAL A 44 -6.79 1.89 4.19
C VAL A 44 -8.03 2.72 3.90
N LEU A 45 -8.18 3.21 2.69
CA LEU A 45 -9.34 4.02 2.31
C LEU A 45 -10.63 3.20 2.35
N ASN A 46 -10.57 1.94 1.89
CA ASN A 46 -11.68 1.00 2.01
C ASN A 46 -12.05 0.77 3.49
N ALA A 47 -11.07 0.52 4.35
CA ALA A 47 -11.31 0.27 5.78
C ALA A 47 -12.00 1.42 6.51
N ILE A 48 -11.85 2.67 6.02
CA ILE A 48 -12.43 3.87 6.65
C ILE A 48 -13.55 4.53 5.84
N GLY A 49 -14.00 3.91 4.74
CA GLY A 49 -15.14 4.36 3.94
C GLY A 49 -14.85 5.48 2.95
N TYR A 50 -13.64 5.58 2.42
CA TYR A 50 -13.22 6.54 1.39
C TYR A 50 -13.53 8.02 1.71
N PRO A 51 -13.12 8.55 2.86
CA PRO A 51 -13.31 9.95 3.18
C PRO A 51 -12.58 10.84 2.16
N LYS A 52 -13.18 12.00 1.84
CA LYS A 52 -12.64 12.91 0.84
C LYS A 52 -11.29 13.49 1.28
N PRO A 53 -10.25 13.47 0.43
CA PRO A 53 -9.00 14.18 0.72
C PRO A 53 -9.22 15.70 0.62
N LEU A 54 -8.76 16.41 1.63
CA LEU A 54 -8.88 17.88 1.73
C LEU A 54 -7.59 18.57 1.31
N THR A 55 -6.46 18.09 1.81
CA THR A 55 -5.13 18.62 1.46
C THR A 55 -4.11 17.50 1.42
N VAL A 56 -3.12 17.64 0.52
CA VAL A 56 -1.99 16.72 0.39
C VAL A 56 -0.70 17.53 0.42
N SER A 57 0.23 17.15 1.29
CA SER A 57 1.63 17.57 1.23
C SER A 57 2.48 16.35 0.92
N GLY A 58 3.08 16.30 -0.26
CA GLY A 58 3.78 15.11 -0.74
C GLY A 58 5.15 15.41 -1.32
N TYR A 59 5.96 14.37 -1.40
CA TYR A 59 7.29 14.38 -1.98
C TYR A 59 7.55 13.09 -2.74
N THR A 60 8.23 13.17 -3.87
CA THR A 60 8.71 12.03 -4.65
C THR A 60 10.19 12.19 -4.97
N SER A 61 10.89 11.08 -5.14
CA SER A 61 12.26 11.05 -5.62
C SER A 61 12.53 9.83 -6.49
N ASN A 62 13.70 9.82 -7.16
CA ASN A 62 14.12 8.74 -8.05
C ASN A 62 15.62 8.43 -7.90
N PHE A 63 16.17 8.59 -6.72
CA PHE A 63 17.60 8.50 -6.46
C PHE A 63 18.18 7.11 -6.70
N PHE A 64 17.39 6.07 -6.49
CA PHE A 64 17.83 4.69 -6.68
C PHE A 64 17.62 4.24 -8.13
N GLY A 65 16.52 4.58 -8.74
CA GLY A 65 16.19 4.18 -10.11
C GLY A 65 17.14 4.77 -11.14
N THR A 66 17.59 6.00 -10.94
CA THR A 66 18.56 6.68 -11.81
C THR A 66 20.01 6.26 -11.55
N ASN A 67 20.28 5.39 -10.59
CA ASN A 67 21.60 4.93 -10.25
C ASN A 67 21.85 3.52 -10.81
N PRO A 68 22.84 3.33 -11.72
CA PRO A 68 23.13 2.03 -12.33
C PRO A 68 23.43 0.91 -11.34
N LYS A 69 23.87 1.25 -10.13
CA LYS A 69 24.15 0.27 -9.05
C LYS A 69 22.87 -0.41 -8.54
N TYR A 70 21.72 0.26 -8.67
CA TYR A 70 20.45 -0.19 -8.10
C TYR A 70 19.39 -0.50 -9.15
N ALA A 71 19.54 0.02 -10.37
CA ALA A 71 18.66 -0.26 -11.47
C ALA A 71 18.69 -1.75 -11.86
N THR A 72 17.56 -2.29 -12.26
CA THR A 72 17.43 -3.69 -12.64
C THR A 72 17.60 -3.85 -14.15
N PRO A 73 18.54 -4.69 -14.64
CA PRO A 73 18.65 -4.99 -16.06
C PRO A 73 17.47 -5.83 -16.55
N ASP A 74 17.24 -5.85 -17.85
CA ASP A 74 16.26 -6.72 -18.51
C ASP A 74 16.87 -7.44 -19.73
N ALA A 75 16.06 -8.11 -20.51
CA ALA A 75 16.52 -8.87 -21.68
C ALA A 75 17.13 -7.98 -22.78
N HIS A 76 16.84 -6.69 -22.78
CA HIS A 76 17.19 -5.75 -23.85
C HIS A 76 18.13 -4.64 -23.39
N HIS A 77 18.22 -4.38 -22.07
CA HIS A 77 18.94 -3.25 -21.52
C HIS A 77 19.76 -3.63 -20.30
N THR A 78 20.95 -3.09 -20.21
CA THR A 78 21.80 -3.16 -19.02
C THR A 78 21.23 -2.30 -17.88
N ALA A 79 21.75 -2.48 -16.68
CA ALA A 79 21.38 -1.64 -15.54
C ALA A 79 21.70 -0.14 -15.79
N ALA A 80 22.80 0.15 -16.52
CA ALA A 80 23.17 1.53 -16.86
C ALA A 80 22.18 2.17 -17.85
N GLU A 81 21.75 1.41 -18.85
CA GLU A 81 20.75 1.90 -19.82
C GLU A 81 19.40 2.11 -19.16
N ASN A 82 18.96 1.19 -18.31
CA ASN A 82 17.70 1.36 -17.56
C ASN A 82 17.77 2.52 -16.57
N ALA A 83 18.89 2.74 -15.89
CA ALA A 83 19.10 3.92 -15.05
C ALA A 83 19.02 5.24 -15.84
N ALA A 84 19.57 5.27 -17.04
CA ALA A 84 19.50 6.45 -17.91
C ALA A 84 18.08 6.74 -18.45
N ARG A 85 17.24 5.72 -18.59
CA ARG A 85 15.84 5.82 -19.02
C ARG A 85 14.87 6.09 -17.87
N PHE A 86 15.30 5.90 -16.62
CA PHE A 86 14.45 6.00 -15.44
C PHE A 86 13.91 7.43 -15.27
N SER A 87 12.58 7.61 -15.31
CA SER A 87 11.94 8.92 -15.31
C SER A 87 10.68 9.02 -14.43
N VAL A 88 10.44 8.00 -13.60
CA VAL A 88 9.34 7.96 -12.62
C VAL A 88 9.86 8.05 -11.20
N ASP A 89 8.99 8.01 -10.21
CA ASP A 89 9.38 7.95 -8.80
C ASP A 89 9.78 6.52 -8.38
N ASP A 90 10.83 6.38 -7.57
CA ASP A 90 11.15 5.15 -6.83
C ASP A 90 10.79 5.24 -5.35
N PHE A 91 10.50 6.45 -4.89
CA PHE A 91 10.05 6.77 -3.54
C PHE A 91 8.97 7.84 -3.58
N ALA A 92 7.93 7.66 -2.77
CA ALA A 92 6.92 8.67 -2.51
C ALA A 92 6.55 8.68 -1.02
N ALA A 93 6.30 9.87 -0.48
CA ALA A 93 5.74 10.07 0.85
C ALA A 93 4.73 11.21 0.83
N ALA A 94 3.67 11.09 1.61
CA ALA A 94 2.65 12.12 1.70
C ALA A 94 2.01 12.18 3.08
N PHE A 95 1.64 13.40 3.46
CA PHE A 95 0.80 13.69 4.60
C PHE A 95 -0.53 14.23 4.07
N VAL A 96 -1.61 13.50 4.30
CA VAL A 96 -2.93 13.77 3.73
C VAL A 96 -3.92 14.08 4.85
N ARG A 97 -4.63 15.22 4.73
CA ARG A 97 -5.79 15.50 5.57
C ARG A 97 -7.05 15.04 4.86
N LEU A 98 -7.81 14.21 5.56
CA LEU A 98 -9.07 13.67 5.08
C LEU A 98 -10.25 14.30 5.83
N GLU A 99 -11.45 14.21 5.29
CA GLU A 99 -12.69 14.55 6.01
C GLU A 99 -12.78 13.79 7.33
N GLY A 100 -13.44 14.37 8.33
CA GLY A 100 -13.57 13.77 9.67
C GLY A 100 -12.37 13.99 10.57
N ASP A 101 -11.48 14.95 10.24
CA ASP A 101 -10.25 15.26 10.97
C ASP A 101 -9.26 14.10 11.00
N ILE A 102 -9.24 13.27 9.96
CA ILE A 102 -8.34 12.14 9.84
C ILE A 102 -7.05 12.57 9.14
N ILE A 103 -5.93 12.17 9.69
CA ILE A 103 -4.60 12.32 9.08
C ILE A 103 -4.13 10.97 8.57
N LEU A 104 -3.72 10.93 7.31
CA LEU A 104 -3.07 9.77 6.69
C LEU A 104 -1.61 10.09 6.42
N ASP A 105 -0.71 9.37 7.06
CA ASP A 105 0.73 9.34 6.79
C ASP A 105 1.03 8.15 5.89
N PHE A 106 1.49 8.46 4.69
CA PHE A 106 1.72 7.48 3.64
C PHE A 106 3.17 7.53 3.15
N ARG A 107 3.76 6.34 2.96
CA ARG A 107 5.11 6.21 2.39
C ARG A 107 5.23 4.92 1.60
N ILE A 108 5.86 5.00 0.43
CA ILE A 108 6.12 3.83 -0.41
C ILE A 108 7.46 3.96 -1.13
N ALA A 109 8.17 2.84 -1.31
CA ALA A 109 9.42 2.82 -2.05
C ALA A 109 9.67 1.47 -2.75
N TRP A 110 10.14 1.52 -3.97
CA TRP A 110 10.68 0.35 -4.67
C TRP A 110 12.07 -0.05 -4.16
N ALA A 111 12.85 0.93 -3.70
CA ALA A 111 14.18 0.69 -3.16
C ALA A 111 14.55 1.68 -2.07
N MET A 112 15.16 1.16 -1.02
CA MET A 112 15.81 1.91 0.06
C MET A 112 16.87 1.01 0.71
N HIS A 113 17.67 1.55 1.63
CA HIS A 113 18.69 0.73 2.28
C HIS A 113 18.12 -0.30 3.25
N PRO A 114 17.20 0.04 4.16
CA PRO A 114 16.49 -0.95 4.98
C PRO A 114 15.21 -1.42 4.30
N ASP A 115 14.81 -2.66 4.56
CA ASP A 115 13.41 -3.03 4.43
C ASP A 115 12.63 -2.37 5.56
N THR A 116 11.50 -1.76 5.25
CA THR A 116 10.60 -1.21 6.26
C THR A 116 9.29 -1.97 6.26
N PRO A 117 8.71 -2.21 7.45
CA PRO A 117 7.40 -2.83 7.53
C PRO A 117 6.39 -2.06 6.68
N GLY A 118 5.58 -2.79 5.94
CA GLY A 118 4.43 -2.26 5.21
C GLY A 118 3.15 -2.37 6.02
N ASP A 119 3.25 -2.42 7.34
CA ASP A 119 2.09 -2.49 8.21
C ASP A 119 1.24 -1.23 8.09
N THR A 120 -0.07 -1.43 8.09
CA THR A 120 -1.01 -0.33 8.25
C THR A 120 -1.49 -0.27 9.69
N ILE A 121 -1.45 0.91 10.29
CA ILE A 121 -1.94 1.13 11.65
C ILE A 121 -3.03 2.21 11.59
N ILE A 122 -4.22 1.87 12.06
CA ILE A 122 -5.37 2.77 12.16
C ILE A 122 -5.57 3.10 13.64
N PHE A 123 -5.42 4.37 13.98
CA PHE A 123 -5.56 4.87 15.35
C PHE A 123 -6.93 5.47 15.57
N GLY A 124 -7.63 4.95 16.55
CA GLY A 124 -8.90 5.46 17.02
C GLY A 124 -8.82 5.91 18.48
N THR A 125 -9.87 6.57 18.95
CA THR A 125 -9.93 7.09 20.33
C THR A 125 -10.17 6.02 21.39
N GLU A 126 -10.61 4.82 21.00
CA GLU A 126 -10.93 3.72 21.90
C GLU A 126 -10.05 2.48 21.66
N ALA A 127 -9.51 2.35 20.46
CA ALA A 127 -8.62 1.25 20.09
C ALA A 127 -7.79 1.60 18.86
N ALA A 128 -6.72 0.86 18.63
CA ALA A 128 -5.95 0.89 17.38
C ALA A 128 -5.96 -0.49 16.72
N LEU A 129 -5.92 -0.50 15.39
CA LEU A 129 -5.83 -1.72 14.58
C LEU A 129 -4.51 -1.72 13.82
N ARG A 130 -3.73 -2.78 13.97
CA ARG A 130 -2.57 -3.06 13.12
C ARG A 130 -2.92 -4.15 12.12
N ILE A 131 -2.77 -3.83 10.85
CA ILE A 131 -2.88 -4.76 9.74
C ILE A 131 -1.45 -5.06 9.28
N PRO A 132 -0.95 -6.30 9.41
CA PRO A 132 0.41 -6.63 9.02
C PRO A 132 0.62 -6.40 7.53
N SER A 133 1.87 -6.14 7.15
CA SER A 133 2.27 -6.03 5.75
C SER A 133 1.76 -7.22 4.95
N THR A 134 1.16 -6.92 3.81
CA THR A 134 0.70 -7.92 2.86
C THR A 134 1.69 -7.98 1.71
N ASP A 135 2.18 -9.15 1.37
CA ASP A 135 2.83 -9.40 0.08
C ASP A 135 1.73 -9.48 -0.98
N CYS A 136 1.18 -8.32 -1.34
CA CYS A 136 0.01 -8.23 -2.20
C CYS A 136 0.20 -8.94 -3.55
N TRP A 137 1.42 -8.94 -4.08
CA TRP A 137 1.74 -9.65 -5.32
C TRP A 137 1.82 -11.18 -5.18
N ASN A 138 1.94 -11.71 -3.98
CA ASN A 138 1.94 -13.14 -3.73
C ASN A 138 0.58 -13.66 -3.27
N GLY A 139 -0.41 -12.78 -3.11
CA GLY A 139 -1.73 -13.16 -2.58
C GLY A 139 -1.68 -13.64 -1.14
N THR A 140 -0.59 -13.35 -0.41
CA THR A 140 -0.44 -13.73 0.99
C THR A 140 -0.74 -12.55 1.89
N VAL A 141 -1.34 -12.84 3.04
CA VAL A 141 -1.56 -11.86 4.10
C VAL A 141 -0.53 -12.10 5.19
N GLY A 142 0.13 -11.07 5.65
CA GLY A 142 1.28 -11.15 6.57
C GLY A 142 0.98 -11.61 7.99
N GLY A 143 -0.19 -12.17 8.26
CA GLY A 143 -0.60 -12.71 9.56
C GLY A 143 -1.89 -12.08 10.11
N PRO A 144 -2.32 -12.47 11.31
CA PRO A 144 -3.54 -11.94 11.91
C PRO A 144 -3.39 -10.45 12.23
N MET A 145 -4.49 -9.71 12.07
CA MET A 145 -4.57 -8.33 12.54
C MET A 145 -4.48 -8.30 14.07
N THR A 146 -3.95 -7.21 14.62
CA THR A 146 -3.87 -7.01 16.07
C THR A 146 -4.66 -5.77 16.45
N VAL A 147 -5.54 -5.91 17.43
CA VAL A 147 -6.26 -4.80 18.06
C VAL A 147 -5.59 -4.47 19.38
N TYR A 148 -5.33 -3.20 19.63
CA TYR A 148 -4.81 -2.65 20.88
C TYR A 148 -5.92 -1.82 21.52
N THR A 149 -6.27 -2.11 22.78
CA THR A 149 -7.34 -1.40 23.51
C THR A 149 -7.14 -1.50 25.01
N ASP A 150 -7.98 -0.82 25.76
CA ASP A 150 -8.04 -0.94 27.21
C ASP A 150 -9.29 -1.73 27.63
N LEU A 151 -9.13 -2.65 28.57
CA LEU A 151 -10.22 -3.42 29.17
C LEU A 151 -10.07 -3.40 30.70
N ALA A 152 -11.09 -2.92 31.39
CA ALA A 152 -11.10 -2.81 32.86
C ALA A 152 -9.89 -2.04 33.44
N GLY A 153 -9.36 -1.06 32.70
CA GLY A 153 -8.20 -0.26 33.08
C GLY A 153 -6.84 -0.88 32.72
N GLU A 154 -6.82 -2.07 32.16
CA GLU A 154 -5.62 -2.77 31.71
C GLU A 154 -5.42 -2.64 30.21
N ARG A 155 -4.17 -2.42 29.78
CA ARG A 155 -3.80 -2.41 28.36
C ARG A 155 -3.76 -3.83 27.83
N ILE A 156 -4.56 -4.11 26.83
CA ILE A 156 -4.62 -5.43 26.22
C ILE A 156 -4.36 -5.35 24.71
N GLU A 157 -3.86 -6.45 24.17
CA GLU A 157 -3.86 -6.70 22.74
C GLU A 157 -4.47 -8.07 22.46
N TYR A 158 -5.20 -8.17 21.35
CA TYR A 158 -5.71 -9.44 20.87
C TYR A 158 -5.63 -9.54 19.36
N LYS A 159 -5.49 -10.76 18.88
CA LYS A 159 -5.38 -11.05 17.44
C LYS A 159 -6.74 -11.37 16.85
N VAL A 160 -7.04 -10.74 15.73
CA VAL A 160 -8.23 -11.05 14.92
C VAL A 160 -7.79 -12.09 13.90
N PRO A 161 -8.35 -13.31 13.93
CA PRO A 161 -8.00 -14.34 12.97
C PRO A 161 -8.41 -13.91 11.55
N ILE A 162 -7.57 -14.22 10.59
CA ILE A 162 -7.88 -14.06 9.17
C ILE A 162 -8.89 -15.14 8.80
N LEU A 163 -9.90 -14.75 8.03
CA LEU A 163 -10.84 -15.72 7.47
C LEU A 163 -10.08 -16.72 6.57
N PRO A 164 -10.38 -18.00 6.65
CA PRO A 164 -9.77 -18.99 5.78
C PRO A 164 -10.06 -18.65 4.31
N ASN A 165 -9.08 -18.87 3.45
CA ASN A 165 -9.30 -18.74 2.01
C ASN A 165 -10.39 -19.71 1.56
N ASP A 166 -11.21 -19.27 0.61
CA ASP A 166 -12.16 -20.19 -0.04
C ASP A 166 -11.36 -21.27 -0.76
N PRO A 167 -11.62 -22.57 -0.47
CA PRO A 167 -10.87 -23.67 -1.08
C PRO A 167 -11.09 -23.77 -2.60
N ASN A 168 -12.14 -23.16 -3.13
CA ASN A 168 -12.52 -23.25 -4.55
C ASN A 168 -12.07 -22.03 -5.37
N TYR A 169 -11.72 -20.92 -4.72
CA TYR A 169 -11.43 -19.65 -5.40
C TYR A 169 -10.19 -18.98 -4.83
N GLY A 170 -9.27 -18.57 -5.71
CA GLY A 170 -8.17 -17.70 -5.36
C GLY A 170 -8.66 -16.26 -5.05
N LEU A 171 -7.80 -15.47 -4.41
CA LEU A 171 -8.12 -14.07 -4.07
C LEU A 171 -8.48 -13.23 -5.31
N PHE A 172 -7.80 -13.48 -6.42
CA PHE A 172 -8.09 -12.80 -7.69
C PHE A 172 -9.45 -13.21 -8.28
N ASP A 173 -9.83 -14.49 -8.14
CA ASP A 173 -11.15 -14.96 -8.56
C ASP A 173 -12.26 -14.28 -7.77
N LEU A 174 -12.09 -14.17 -6.45
CA LEU A 174 -13.05 -13.50 -5.57
C LEU A 174 -13.19 -12.01 -5.93
N LYS A 175 -12.07 -11.33 -6.21
CA LYS A 175 -12.05 -9.92 -6.63
C LYS A 175 -12.81 -9.73 -7.96
N ILE A 176 -12.53 -10.56 -8.97
CA ILE A 176 -13.17 -10.48 -10.27
C ILE A 176 -14.67 -10.79 -10.15
N ARG A 177 -15.05 -11.82 -9.38
CA ARG A 177 -16.46 -12.16 -9.13
C ARG A 177 -17.20 -11.01 -8.45
N SER A 178 -16.65 -10.42 -7.41
CA SER A 178 -17.24 -9.28 -6.71
C SER A 178 -17.55 -8.13 -7.67
N PHE A 179 -16.62 -7.80 -8.57
CA PHE A 179 -16.83 -6.79 -9.61
C PHE A 179 -17.92 -7.18 -10.61
N LEU A 180 -17.92 -8.42 -11.09
CA LEU A 180 -18.93 -8.90 -12.04
C LEU A 180 -20.32 -8.97 -11.43
N ASP A 181 -20.41 -9.34 -10.16
CA ASP A 181 -21.69 -9.40 -9.43
C ASP A 181 -22.24 -7.99 -9.19
N ALA A 182 -21.37 -7.01 -8.87
CA ALA A 182 -21.79 -5.62 -8.78
C ALA A 182 -22.41 -5.11 -10.10
N ILE A 183 -21.81 -5.45 -11.26
CA ILE A 183 -22.36 -5.11 -12.58
C ILE A 183 -23.72 -5.78 -12.79
N LYS A 184 -23.84 -7.09 -12.53
CA LYS A 184 -25.10 -7.83 -12.70
C LYS A 184 -26.24 -7.30 -11.82
N GLU A 185 -25.90 -6.88 -10.62
CA GLU A 185 -26.86 -6.40 -9.63
C GLU A 185 -27.13 -4.89 -9.72
N GLY A 186 -26.44 -4.18 -10.61
CA GLY A 186 -26.55 -2.72 -10.76
C GLY A 186 -26.08 -1.95 -9.52
N LYS A 187 -25.19 -2.54 -8.73
CA LYS A 187 -24.60 -1.94 -7.54
C LYS A 187 -23.36 -1.11 -7.88
N PRO A 188 -22.96 -0.14 -7.04
CA PRO A 188 -21.64 0.48 -7.13
C PRO A 188 -20.53 -0.57 -7.14
N ALA A 189 -19.41 -0.24 -7.77
CA ALA A 189 -18.22 -1.08 -7.71
C ALA A 189 -17.78 -1.29 -6.25
N PRO A 190 -17.31 -2.50 -5.90
CA PRO A 190 -16.85 -2.80 -4.56
C PRO A 190 -15.59 -2.02 -4.21
#